data_d7a50e7a80f642fce5116ac47a368dd7
#
_entry.id   d7a50e7a80f642fce5116ac47a368dd7
#
_cell.length_a   1.000
_cell.length_b   1.000
_cell.length_c   1.000
_cell.angle_alpha   90.00
_cell.angle_beta   90.00
_cell.angle_gamma   90.00
#
_symmetry.space_group_name_H-M   'P 1'
#
loop_
_entity.id
_entity.type
_entity.pdbx_description
1 polymer ?
#
loop_
_entity_poly.entity_id
_entity_poly.type
_entity_poly.pdbx_seq_one_letter_code
_entity_poly.pdbx_strand_id
1 'polypeptide(L)'
;LGTYLHKIVNELDKLLITLPAGKKVITTDLIEKNIGISKDYNNFELQKAVGEKNIVKANMIVRHFADNPRDNPIILTIASLFAYFSKLLTYHYLTDKSRNNVAAALRINPFFVKDYELSASKYDISKTVRIINLLRTYDMKSKGYGDLSTEPGYLLKELVYKILHI
;
A
#
# COMPACT_ATOMS: atom_id res chain seq x y z
N LEU A 1 23.36 0.01 3.09
CA LEU A 1 23.28 -1.25 2.31
C LEU A 1 23.70 -2.49 3.11
N GLY A 2 24.67 -2.41 4.06
CA GLY A 2 25.17 -3.56 4.81
C GLY A 2 24.16 -4.22 5.77
N THR A 3 23.26 -3.45 6.38
CA THR A 3 22.32 -3.94 7.41
C THR A 3 21.23 -4.85 6.82
N TYR A 4 20.80 -4.60 5.61
CA TYR A 4 19.79 -5.43 4.92
C TYR A 4 20.38 -6.77 4.46
N LEU A 5 21.60 -6.78 3.97
CA LEU A 5 22.26 -8.01 3.51
C LEU A 5 22.47 -9.00 4.69
N HIS A 6 22.91 -8.49 5.84
CA HIS A 6 23.07 -9.31 7.07
C HIS A 6 21.75 -9.92 7.54
N LYS A 7 20.65 -9.16 7.49
CA LYS A 7 19.33 -9.70 7.82
C LYS A 7 18.92 -10.83 6.86
N ILE A 8 19.11 -10.64 5.56
CA ILE A 8 18.79 -11.67 4.54
C ILE A 8 19.62 -12.93 4.77
N VAL A 9 20.93 -12.80 5.01
CA VAL A 9 21.81 -13.95 5.27
C VAL A 9 21.35 -14.69 6.54
N ASN A 10 21.09 -14.00 7.63
CA ASN A 10 20.62 -14.61 8.88
C ASN A 10 19.28 -15.35 8.69
N GLU A 11 18.35 -14.81 7.91
CA GLU A 11 17.07 -15.49 7.65
C GLU A 11 17.25 -16.71 6.74
N LEU A 12 18.15 -16.64 5.76
CA LEU A 12 18.52 -17.80 4.94
C LEU A 12 19.19 -18.90 5.75
N ASP A 13 20.08 -18.55 6.67
CA ASP A 13 20.74 -19.51 7.57
C ASP A 13 19.72 -20.23 8.48
N LYS A 14 18.74 -19.50 9.02
CA LYS A 14 17.63 -20.09 9.78
C LYS A 14 16.83 -21.07 8.92
N LEU A 15 16.52 -20.71 7.65
CA LEU A 15 15.82 -21.62 6.74
C LEU A 15 16.61 -22.89 6.46
N LEU A 16 17.92 -22.77 6.27
CA LEU A 16 18.80 -23.92 6.03
C LEU A 16 18.79 -24.90 7.21
N ILE A 17 18.75 -24.40 8.45
CA ILE A 17 18.70 -25.21 9.67
C ILE A 17 17.33 -25.93 9.80
N THR A 18 16.26 -25.33 9.29
CA THR A 18 14.89 -25.91 9.37
C THR A 18 14.53 -26.80 8.19
N LEU A 19 15.42 -26.93 7.20
CA LEU A 19 15.20 -27.82 6.06
C LEU A 19 15.12 -29.29 6.54
N PRO A 20 14.08 -30.04 6.12
CA PRO A 20 14.02 -31.46 6.36
C PRO A 20 15.24 -32.18 5.77
N ALA A 21 15.76 -33.17 6.49
CA ALA A 21 16.91 -33.96 6.05
C ALA A 21 16.70 -34.51 4.61
N GLY A 22 17.63 -34.15 3.71
CA GLY A 22 17.58 -34.57 2.29
C GLY A 22 16.92 -33.61 1.32
N LYS A 23 16.29 -32.51 1.76
CA LYS A 23 15.78 -31.46 0.87
C LYS A 23 16.77 -30.29 0.77
N LYS A 24 17.19 -29.97 -0.48
CA LYS A 24 18.12 -28.85 -0.75
C LYS A 24 17.44 -27.66 -1.43
N VAL A 25 16.10 -27.62 -1.45
CA VAL A 25 15.35 -26.56 -2.12
C VAL A 25 14.51 -25.81 -1.12
N ILE A 26 14.73 -24.50 -1.05
CA ILE A 26 13.91 -23.57 -0.26
C ILE A 26 12.70 -23.23 -1.12
N THR A 27 11.50 -23.64 -0.68
CA THR A 27 10.23 -23.33 -1.35
C THR A 27 9.60 -22.09 -0.72
N THR A 28 8.70 -21.43 -1.47
CA THR A 28 7.92 -20.29 -0.97
C THR A 28 7.13 -20.64 0.30
N ASP A 29 6.55 -21.84 0.38
CA ASP A 29 5.82 -22.31 1.56
C ASP A 29 6.73 -22.47 2.80
N LEU A 30 7.99 -22.88 2.58
CA LEU A 30 8.96 -23.01 3.66
C LEU A 30 9.39 -21.62 4.18
N ILE A 31 9.51 -20.65 3.27
CA ILE A 31 9.79 -19.24 3.62
C ILE A 31 8.62 -18.68 4.44
N GLU A 32 7.39 -18.87 3.97
CA GLU A 32 6.18 -18.40 4.68
C GLU A 32 6.05 -18.99 6.08
N LYS A 33 6.38 -20.27 6.24
CA LYS A 33 6.22 -20.99 7.51
C LYS A 33 7.28 -20.65 8.55
N ASN A 34 8.53 -20.41 8.15
CA ASN A 34 9.66 -20.30 9.07
C ASN A 34 10.22 -18.88 9.25
N ILE A 35 10.15 -18.02 8.24
CA ILE A 35 10.58 -16.63 8.37
C ILE A 35 9.39 -15.79 8.84
N GLY A 36 8.15 -16.33 8.72
CA GLY A 36 6.99 -15.47 8.63
C GLY A 36 7.25 -14.49 7.49
N ILE A 37 6.33 -14.24 6.62
CA ILE A 37 6.54 -13.12 5.69
C ILE A 37 6.92 -11.95 6.60
N SER A 38 8.16 -11.41 6.50
CA SER A 38 8.42 -10.05 6.94
C SER A 38 7.48 -9.22 6.10
N LYS A 39 6.25 -9.14 6.56
CA LYS A 39 5.25 -8.24 6.02
C LYS A 39 5.64 -6.88 6.55
N ASP A 40 6.79 -6.39 6.11
CA ASP A 40 7.04 -4.97 6.12
C ASP A 40 6.05 -4.40 5.10
N TYR A 41 4.77 -4.37 5.51
CA TYR A 41 3.73 -3.72 4.76
C TYR A 41 4.23 -2.33 4.39
N ASN A 42 4.13 -2.00 3.10
CA ASN A 42 4.58 -0.71 2.61
C ASN A 42 3.41 0.04 1.95
N ASN A 43 3.65 1.31 1.65
CA ASN A 43 2.62 2.16 1.06
C ASN A 43 2.13 1.67 -0.32
N PHE A 44 2.96 0.95 -1.11
CA PHE A 44 2.53 0.40 -2.39
C PHE A 44 1.54 -0.77 -2.20
N GLU A 45 1.77 -1.61 -1.18
CA GLU A 45 0.81 -2.66 -0.85
C GLU A 45 -0.51 -2.09 -0.34
N LEU A 46 -0.47 -1.01 0.43
CA LEU A 46 -1.68 -0.31 0.86
C LEU A 46 -2.42 0.28 -0.34
N GLN A 47 -1.72 0.97 -1.25
CA GLN A 47 -2.31 1.50 -2.50
C GLN A 47 -3.03 0.39 -3.28
N LYS A 48 -2.36 -0.75 -3.46
CA LYS A 48 -2.93 -1.89 -4.16
C LYS A 48 -4.17 -2.45 -3.44
N ALA A 49 -4.07 -2.70 -2.14
CA ALA A 49 -5.19 -3.23 -1.35
C ALA A 49 -6.41 -2.29 -1.37
N VAL A 50 -6.17 -0.98 -1.26
CA VAL A 50 -7.23 0.04 -1.34
C VAL A 50 -7.79 0.11 -2.76
N GLY A 51 -6.95 0.13 -3.79
CA GLY A 51 -7.37 0.18 -5.20
C GLY A 51 -8.23 -1.01 -5.61
N GLU A 52 -7.92 -2.19 -5.11
CA GLU A 52 -8.69 -3.42 -5.32
C GLU A 52 -9.94 -3.52 -4.44
N LYS A 53 -10.16 -2.59 -3.50
CA LYS A 53 -11.14 -2.69 -2.41
C LYS A 53 -11.00 -3.97 -1.57
N ASN A 54 -9.76 -4.45 -1.39
CA ASN A 54 -9.47 -5.57 -0.50
C ASN A 54 -9.49 -5.09 0.95
N ILE A 55 -10.69 -5.09 1.55
CA ILE A 55 -10.94 -4.56 2.89
C ILE A 55 -10.08 -5.26 3.94
N VAL A 56 -9.96 -6.59 3.85
CA VAL A 56 -9.20 -7.39 4.82
C VAL A 56 -7.73 -6.99 4.78
N LYS A 57 -7.11 -7.02 3.59
CA LYS A 57 -5.69 -6.70 3.43
C LYS A 57 -5.40 -5.23 3.79
N ALA A 58 -6.25 -4.29 3.38
CA ALA A 58 -6.09 -2.88 3.71
C ALA A 58 -6.11 -2.65 5.23
N ASN A 59 -7.06 -3.26 5.95
CA ASN A 59 -7.14 -3.15 7.40
C ASN A 59 -5.94 -3.79 8.13
N MET A 60 -5.42 -4.91 7.63
CA MET A 60 -4.20 -5.53 8.19
C MET A 60 -3.00 -4.59 8.05
N ILE A 61 -2.82 -3.98 6.88
CA ILE A 61 -1.72 -3.03 6.63
C ILE A 61 -1.87 -1.79 7.52
N VAL A 62 -3.06 -1.21 7.58
CA VAL A 62 -3.33 0.00 8.39
C VAL A 62 -3.11 -0.27 9.87
N ARG A 63 -3.50 -1.45 10.37
CA ARG A 63 -3.21 -1.85 11.75
C ARG A 63 -1.71 -1.91 12.00
N HIS A 64 -0.95 -2.56 11.10
CA HIS A 64 0.50 -2.62 11.20
C HIS A 64 1.15 -1.22 11.22
N PHE A 65 0.68 -0.30 10.36
CA PHE A 65 1.17 1.08 10.33
C PHE A 65 0.84 1.84 11.63
N ALA A 66 -0.36 1.65 12.16
CA ALA A 66 -0.78 2.26 13.42
C ALA A 66 0.04 1.76 14.62
N ASP A 67 0.42 0.46 14.61
CA ASP A 67 1.22 -0.15 15.66
C ASP A 67 2.73 0.22 15.51
N ASN A 68 3.17 0.68 14.33
CA ASN A 68 4.55 1.06 14.01
C ASN A 68 4.64 2.47 13.38
N PRO A 69 4.22 3.54 14.08
CA PRO A 69 4.07 4.88 13.50
C PRO A 69 5.42 5.56 13.16
N ARG A 70 6.52 5.15 13.77
CA ARG A 70 7.86 5.69 13.45
C ARG A 70 8.34 5.25 12.08
N ASP A 71 8.09 3.98 11.73
CA ASP A 71 8.49 3.40 10.44
C ASP A 71 7.49 3.74 9.34
N ASN A 72 6.24 4.04 9.73
CA ASN A 72 5.13 4.33 8.82
C ASN A 72 4.43 5.65 9.19
N PRO A 73 5.09 6.81 8.99
CA PRO A 73 4.49 8.11 9.30
C PRO A 73 3.22 8.34 8.48
N ILE A 74 2.12 8.71 9.16
CA ILE A 74 0.82 8.94 8.52
C ILE A 74 0.88 9.96 7.37
N ILE A 75 1.69 11.00 7.50
CA ILE A 75 1.84 12.04 6.48
C ILE A 75 2.35 11.44 5.17
N LEU A 76 3.33 10.53 5.22
CA LEU A 76 3.86 9.84 4.05
C LEU A 76 2.83 8.88 3.44
N THR A 77 2.05 8.22 4.29
CA THR A 77 0.97 7.32 3.84
C THR A 77 -0.14 8.10 3.12
N ILE A 78 -0.57 9.24 3.68
CA ILE A 78 -1.57 10.11 3.04
C ILE A 78 -1.03 10.64 1.71
N ALA A 79 0.22 11.14 1.66
CA ALA A 79 0.84 11.62 0.43
C ALA A 79 0.92 10.53 -0.65
N SER A 80 1.24 9.30 -0.24
CA SER A 80 1.30 8.14 -1.12
C SER A 80 -0.07 7.79 -1.72
N LEU A 81 -1.12 7.76 -0.89
CA LEU A 81 -2.50 7.53 -1.35
C LEU A 81 -2.98 8.69 -2.25
N PHE A 82 -2.65 9.93 -1.92
CA PHE A 82 -2.99 11.09 -2.75
C PHE A 82 -2.35 11.00 -4.15
N ALA A 83 -1.07 10.66 -4.23
CA ALA A 83 -0.39 10.45 -5.51
C ALA A 83 -1.04 9.32 -6.33
N TYR A 84 -1.45 8.23 -5.67
CA TYR A 84 -2.12 7.12 -6.31
C TYR A 84 -3.49 7.53 -6.90
N PHE A 85 -4.36 8.16 -6.10
CA PHE A 85 -5.69 8.57 -6.56
C PHE A 85 -5.64 9.73 -7.56
N SER A 86 -4.62 10.59 -7.49
CA SER A 86 -4.38 11.62 -8.52
C SER A 86 -4.05 10.99 -9.88
N LYS A 87 -3.22 9.94 -9.90
CA LYS A 87 -2.96 9.17 -11.12
C LYS A 87 -4.21 8.43 -11.60
N LEU A 88 -5.02 7.88 -10.68
CA LEU A 88 -6.28 7.25 -11.03
C LEU A 88 -7.25 8.25 -11.67
N LEU A 89 -7.32 9.47 -11.16
CA LEU A 89 -8.09 10.53 -11.78
C LEU A 89 -7.58 10.87 -13.19
N THR A 90 -6.27 10.97 -13.37
CA THR A 90 -5.65 11.14 -14.69
C THR A 90 -6.03 10.00 -15.63
N TYR A 91 -5.98 8.74 -15.18
CA TYR A 91 -6.39 7.57 -15.95
C TYR A 91 -7.81 7.70 -16.48
N HIS A 92 -8.76 8.20 -15.69
CA HIS A 92 -10.14 8.38 -16.11
C HIS A 92 -10.30 9.35 -17.29
N TYR A 93 -9.48 10.39 -17.35
CA TYR A 93 -9.52 11.40 -18.41
C TYR A 93 -8.74 11.02 -19.67
N LEU A 94 -8.00 9.92 -19.67
CA LEU A 94 -7.31 9.46 -20.88
C LEU A 94 -8.32 8.94 -21.89
N THR A 95 -8.21 9.42 -23.12
CA THR A 95 -8.97 8.92 -24.29
C THR A 95 -8.36 7.61 -24.80
N ASP A 96 -7.04 7.58 -24.97
CA ASP A 96 -6.30 6.37 -25.33
C ASP A 96 -5.85 5.63 -24.05
N LYS A 97 -6.46 4.46 -23.82
CA LYS A 97 -6.16 3.57 -22.69
C LYS A 97 -5.22 2.42 -23.07
N SER A 98 -4.53 2.54 -24.20
CA SER A 98 -3.47 1.58 -24.51
C SER A 98 -2.41 1.55 -23.42
N ARG A 99 -1.85 0.36 -23.18
CA ARG A 99 -0.91 0.13 -22.07
C ARG A 99 0.28 1.10 -22.07
N ASN A 100 0.83 1.38 -23.26
CA ASN A 100 1.98 2.26 -23.40
C ASN A 100 1.62 3.72 -23.12
N ASN A 101 0.47 4.17 -23.62
CA ASN A 101 0.00 5.54 -23.40
C ASN A 101 -0.34 5.77 -21.92
N VAL A 102 -1.06 4.83 -21.27
CA VAL A 102 -1.36 4.91 -19.84
C VAL A 102 -0.07 4.95 -19.01
N ALA A 103 0.89 4.06 -19.31
CA ALA A 103 2.16 4.01 -18.59
C ALA A 103 2.93 5.34 -18.68
N ALA A 104 2.98 5.94 -19.88
CA ALA A 104 3.63 7.22 -20.11
C ALA A 104 2.89 8.37 -19.41
N ALA A 105 1.56 8.45 -19.56
CA ALA A 105 0.75 9.52 -18.97
C ALA A 105 0.77 9.51 -17.44
N LEU A 106 0.70 8.33 -16.83
CA LEU A 106 0.74 8.17 -15.37
C LEU A 106 2.17 8.14 -14.80
N ARG A 107 3.18 8.08 -15.67
CA ARG A 107 4.60 7.92 -15.29
C ARG A 107 4.79 6.71 -14.36
N ILE A 108 4.33 5.55 -14.82
CA ILE A 108 4.43 4.27 -14.11
C ILE A 108 5.05 3.21 -14.99
N ASN A 109 5.55 2.13 -14.37
CA ASN A 109 5.95 0.97 -15.15
C ASN A 109 4.70 0.34 -15.82
N PRO A 110 4.76 -0.06 -17.11
CA PRO A 110 3.65 -0.70 -17.81
C PRO A 110 3.06 -1.93 -17.10
N PHE A 111 3.84 -2.57 -16.24
CA PHE A 111 3.38 -3.70 -15.42
C PHE A 111 2.20 -3.33 -14.51
N PHE A 112 2.17 -2.09 -13.97
CA PHE A 112 1.15 -1.63 -13.04
C PHE A 112 -0.11 -1.07 -13.70
N VAL A 113 -0.19 -0.98 -15.03
CA VAL A 113 -1.36 -0.43 -15.74
C VAL A 113 -2.62 -1.19 -15.39
N LYS A 114 -2.55 -2.54 -15.31
CA LYS A 114 -3.70 -3.38 -14.93
C LYS A 114 -4.25 -3.07 -13.53
N ASP A 115 -3.38 -2.68 -12.59
CA ASP A 115 -3.82 -2.31 -11.23
C ASP A 115 -4.66 -1.02 -11.28
N TYR A 116 -4.31 -0.05 -12.15
CA TYR A 116 -5.11 1.16 -12.35
C TYR A 116 -6.42 0.89 -13.10
N GLU A 117 -6.43 0.00 -14.09
CA GLU A 117 -7.65 -0.45 -14.77
C GLU A 117 -8.64 -1.06 -13.77
N LEU A 118 -8.16 -1.97 -12.93
CA LEU A 118 -8.96 -2.61 -11.88
C LEU A 118 -9.50 -1.57 -10.89
N SER A 119 -8.64 -0.64 -10.46
CA SER A 119 -9.06 0.42 -9.53
C SER A 119 -10.08 1.37 -10.15
N ALA A 120 -9.93 1.70 -11.43
CA ALA A 120 -10.90 2.53 -12.17
C ALA A 120 -12.28 1.87 -12.27
N SER A 121 -12.35 0.54 -12.30
CA SER A 121 -13.62 -0.19 -12.26
C SER A 121 -14.32 -0.14 -10.90
N LYS A 122 -13.57 0.10 -9.80
CA LYS A 122 -14.10 0.19 -8.43
C LYS A 122 -14.43 1.63 -8.02
N TYR A 123 -13.67 2.58 -8.54
CA TYR A 123 -13.76 4.00 -8.20
C TYR A 123 -13.94 4.79 -9.48
N ASP A 124 -15.16 5.22 -9.77
CA ASP A 124 -15.46 6.16 -10.87
C ASP A 124 -14.85 7.56 -10.58
N ILE A 125 -15.01 8.49 -11.53
CA ILE A 125 -14.49 9.86 -11.39
C ILE A 125 -15.03 10.53 -10.14
N SER A 126 -16.34 10.43 -9.86
CA SER A 126 -16.98 11.08 -8.73
C SER A 126 -16.41 10.56 -7.38
N LYS A 127 -16.29 9.24 -7.26
CA LYS A 127 -15.67 8.60 -6.08
C LYS A 127 -14.21 9.00 -5.94
N THR A 128 -13.45 9.01 -7.02
CA THR A 128 -12.04 9.38 -7.03
C THR A 128 -11.85 10.82 -6.56
N VAL A 129 -12.67 11.76 -7.02
CA VAL A 129 -12.64 13.17 -6.57
C VAL A 129 -12.99 13.27 -5.08
N ARG A 130 -14.02 12.55 -4.62
CA ARG A 130 -14.39 12.52 -3.20
C ARG A 130 -13.24 12.00 -2.33
N ILE A 131 -12.53 10.96 -2.78
CA ILE A 131 -11.37 10.41 -2.07
C ILE A 131 -10.22 11.43 -2.01
N ILE A 132 -9.93 12.13 -3.10
CA ILE A 132 -8.90 13.18 -3.13
C ILE A 132 -9.22 14.29 -2.11
N ASN A 133 -10.48 14.74 -2.06
CA ASN A 133 -10.92 15.73 -1.06
C ASN A 133 -10.82 15.20 0.38
N LEU A 134 -11.17 13.93 0.58
CA LEU A 134 -11.03 13.28 1.88
C LEU A 134 -9.55 13.23 2.31
N LEU A 135 -8.65 12.81 1.42
CA LEU A 135 -7.21 12.77 1.68
C LEU A 135 -6.67 14.15 2.06
N ARG A 136 -7.09 15.22 1.36
CA ARG A 136 -6.74 16.60 1.73
C ARG A 136 -7.19 16.94 3.16
N THR A 137 -8.41 16.59 3.52
CA THR A 137 -8.94 16.85 4.87
C THR A 137 -8.10 16.14 5.95
N TYR A 138 -7.74 14.88 5.68
CA TYR A 138 -6.92 14.10 6.63
C TYR A 138 -5.45 14.52 6.66
N ASP A 139 -4.92 15.04 5.56
CA ASP A 139 -3.60 15.68 5.54
C ASP A 139 -3.57 16.89 6.48
N MET A 140 -4.59 17.73 6.43
CA MET A 140 -4.71 18.88 7.35
C MET A 140 -4.85 18.42 8.81
N LYS A 141 -5.70 17.42 9.10
CA LYS A 141 -5.86 16.85 10.45
C LYS A 141 -4.53 16.26 10.97
N SER A 142 -3.80 15.54 10.12
CA SER A 142 -2.51 14.94 10.51
C SER A 142 -1.43 15.96 10.87
N LYS A 143 -1.61 17.22 10.43
CA LYS A 143 -0.75 18.36 10.74
C LYS A 143 -1.28 19.22 11.89
N GLY A 144 -2.33 18.77 12.57
CA GLY A 144 -2.90 19.45 13.73
C GLY A 144 -3.98 20.50 13.43
N TYR A 145 -4.50 20.58 12.19
CA TYR A 145 -5.60 21.48 11.88
C TYR A 145 -6.95 20.84 12.25
N GLY A 146 -7.65 21.44 13.20
CA GLY A 146 -9.04 21.12 13.54
C GLY A 146 -9.24 20.11 14.67
N ASP A 147 -8.35 19.14 14.88
CA ASP A 147 -8.40 18.20 16.00
C ASP A 147 -6.99 17.75 16.38
N LEU A 148 -6.54 18.19 17.54
CA LEU A 148 -5.19 17.89 18.08
C LEU A 148 -5.20 16.62 18.97
N SER A 149 -6.37 16.07 19.24
CA SER A 149 -6.53 14.99 20.26
C SER A 149 -6.48 13.58 19.66
N THR A 150 -6.66 13.43 18.34
CA THR A 150 -6.74 12.10 17.73
C THR A 150 -5.36 11.56 17.37
N GLU A 151 -5.02 10.38 17.90
CA GLU A 151 -3.76 9.71 17.58
C GLU A 151 -3.65 9.40 16.07
N PRO A 152 -2.43 9.52 15.48
CA PRO A 152 -2.22 9.29 14.04
C PRO A 152 -2.70 7.94 13.53
N GLY A 153 -2.58 6.88 14.36
CA GLY A 153 -3.04 5.54 14.02
C GLY A 153 -4.55 5.44 13.84
N TYR A 154 -5.32 6.16 14.68
CA TYR A 154 -6.78 6.22 14.55
C TYR A 154 -7.20 7.03 13.33
N LEU A 155 -6.54 8.16 13.05
CA LEU A 155 -6.80 8.95 11.85
C LEU A 155 -6.59 8.13 10.58
N LEU A 156 -5.54 7.32 10.52
CA LEU A 156 -5.26 6.47 9.36
C LEU A 156 -6.32 5.37 9.20
N LYS A 157 -6.73 4.73 10.30
CA LYS A 157 -7.80 3.71 10.30
C LYS A 157 -9.11 4.31 9.79
N GLU A 158 -9.50 5.47 10.30
CA GLU A 158 -10.72 6.17 9.89
C GLU A 158 -10.68 6.57 8.41
N LEU A 159 -9.56 7.14 7.96
CA LEU A 159 -9.36 7.53 6.57
C LEU A 159 -9.55 6.35 5.62
N VAL A 160 -8.82 5.25 5.85
CA VAL A 160 -8.85 4.08 4.96
C VAL A 160 -10.23 3.42 4.99
N TYR A 161 -10.88 3.35 6.16
CA TYR A 161 -12.25 2.90 6.26
C TYR A 161 -13.19 3.72 5.36
N LYS A 162 -13.13 5.06 5.44
CA LYS A 162 -13.96 5.95 4.61
C LYS A 162 -13.70 5.77 3.12
N ILE A 163 -12.43 5.62 2.71
CA ILE A 163 -12.07 5.38 1.30
C ILE A 163 -12.70 4.07 0.79
N LEU A 164 -12.59 3.00 1.56
CA LEU A 164 -13.10 1.69 1.15
C LEU A 164 -14.63 1.64 1.03
N HIS A 165 -15.36 2.53 1.73
CA HIS A 165 -16.82 2.57 1.75
C HIS A 165 -17.42 3.69 0.86
N ILE A 166 -16.59 4.42 0.11
CA ILE A 166 -17.02 5.27 -1.01
C ILE A 166 -17.31 4.42 -2.23
#